data_96531164019e322f04480424a235311e
#
_entry.id   96531164019e322f04480424a235311e
#
_cell.length_a   1.000
_cell.length_b   1.000
_cell.length_c   1.000
_cell.angle_alpha   90.00
_cell.angle_beta   90.00
_cell.angle_gamma   90.00
#
_symmetry.space_group_name_H-M   'P 1'
#
loop_
_entity.id
_entity.type
_entity.pdbx_description
1 polymer ?
#
loop_
_entity_poly.entity_id
_entity_poly.type
_entity_poly.pdbx_seq_one_letter_code
_entity_poly.pdbx_strand_id
1 'polypeptide(L)'
;MATKGTVSGVIANMVTLVVDGPVAQNEICYISTGGDRLMAEVIKVVGTHVYVQVFESTRGLKVGAEAEFTGHMLEVTLGPGMLSKNYDGLQNDLDKMDGVFLKRGQYTYPLDKGSRWHFMPLVKVGDKVEAAAWLGQVDENFQPLKIMVPFTQKGVCTVKSIVDEGEYSIEDIVAVLTDEEGNDIHVNMIQKWPVKRAMTNYKEKPRPFKLLETGVRVIDTVNPIVEGGTGFIPGPFGTGKTVLQHAISKQAEADIVIIAACGERANEVVEIFTEFPELVDPHTGRKLMERTIIIANTSNMPVAAREASVYTAMTIAEYYRSMGLKVLLMAASTSRWAQALREMSNRMEELPGPDAFPMDLSSIISNFYGRAGYVVLGNGETGSITFIGTVSPAGGNLKEPVTENTKKVARCFYALEQDRADKKRYPAVNPIDSYSKYIEYPEFEEYIKTHINGEWIGKVNEIKNRLQRGKEIAEQINILGDDGVPVEYHVTFWKSELIDFVILQQDAFDEIDAVTPMERQEDILNMIIDICHMEFEFDNFNEVMDYFKKMINICKQMNYSKFKSEEYEGFRKQLQELIEERKA
;
A
#
# COMPACT_ATOMS: atom_id res chain seq x y z
N MET A 1 -22.94 10.61 31.85
CA MET A 1 -23.98 11.10 30.91
C MET A 1 -23.25 11.52 29.63
N ALA A 2 -23.78 11.21 28.46
CA ALA A 2 -23.20 11.67 27.21
C ALA A 2 -23.31 13.20 27.12
N THR A 3 -22.24 13.88 26.70
CA THR A 3 -22.24 15.32 26.46
C THR A 3 -23.21 15.63 25.31
N LYS A 4 -24.00 16.68 25.47
CA LYS A 4 -24.90 17.18 24.45
C LYS A 4 -24.44 18.53 23.91
N GLY A 5 -24.81 18.84 22.72
CA GLY A 5 -24.51 20.10 22.06
C GLY A 5 -25.65 20.61 21.21
N THR A 6 -25.57 21.88 20.87
CA THR A 6 -26.55 22.56 19.99
C THR A 6 -25.80 23.26 18.87
N VAL A 7 -26.26 23.10 17.64
CA VAL A 7 -25.69 23.76 16.46
C VAL A 7 -25.85 25.27 16.56
N SER A 8 -24.74 26.01 16.55
CA SER A 8 -24.69 27.47 16.57
C SER A 8 -24.29 28.08 15.21
N GLY A 9 -23.64 27.31 14.34
CA GLY A 9 -23.23 27.76 13.01
C GLY A 9 -22.92 26.61 12.07
N VAL A 10 -23.09 26.83 10.77
CA VAL A 10 -22.81 25.85 9.70
C VAL A 10 -22.09 26.55 8.57
N ILE A 11 -20.90 26.04 8.21
CA ILE A 11 -20.10 26.52 7.07
C ILE A 11 -19.66 25.30 6.25
N ALA A 12 -20.30 25.06 5.13
CA ALA A 12 -20.12 23.84 4.35
C ALA A 12 -20.29 22.59 5.26
N ASN A 13 -19.30 21.70 5.33
CA ASN A 13 -19.35 20.52 6.19
C ASN A 13 -18.79 20.76 7.61
N MET A 14 -18.37 21.99 7.92
CA MET A 14 -17.95 22.38 9.25
C MET A 14 -19.12 22.95 10.05
N VAL A 15 -19.36 22.43 11.23
CA VAL A 15 -20.43 22.83 12.12
C VAL A 15 -19.86 23.27 13.45
N THR A 16 -20.34 24.40 13.95
CA THR A 16 -20.01 24.88 15.29
C THR A 16 -21.10 24.46 16.27
N LEU A 17 -20.71 23.84 17.36
CA LEU A 17 -21.59 23.39 18.43
C LEU A 17 -21.28 24.15 19.73
N VAL A 18 -22.31 24.43 20.51
CA VAL A 18 -22.16 24.83 21.90
C VAL A 18 -22.50 23.63 22.77
N VAL A 19 -21.60 23.23 23.65
CA VAL A 19 -21.71 22.00 24.45
C VAL A 19 -21.92 22.26 25.95
N ASP A 20 -22.55 21.30 26.61
CA ASP A 20 -22.90 21.34 28.03
C ASP A 20 -21.96 20.51 28.92
N GLY A 21 -20.94 19.88 28.32
CA GLY A 21 -20.02 19.01 29.06
C GLY A 21 -18.65 18.88 28.37
N PRO A 22 -17.77 18.05 28.90
CA PRO A 22 -16.44 17.83 28.33
C PRO A 22 -16.52 17.10 27.01
N VAL A 23 -15.68 17.55 26.06
CA VAL A 23 -15.52 16.95 24.73
C VAL A 23 -14.03 16.86 24.40
N ALA A 24 -13.61 15.73 23.82
CA ALA A 24 -12.24 15.52 23.38
C ALA A 24 -12.07 15.79 21.88
N GLN A 25 -10.86 16.14 21.48
CA GLN A 25 -10.50 16.21 20.07
C GLN A 25 -10.57 14.81 19.44
N ASN A 26 -11.00 14.75 18.18
CA ASN A 26 -11.27 13.53 17.41
C ASN A 26 -12.44 12.67 17.93
N GLU A 27 -13.20 13.14 18.90
CA GLU A 27 -14.41 12.48 19.37
C GLU A 27 -15.49 12.51 18.30
N ILE A 28 -16.28 11.44 18.21
CA ILE A 28 -17.42 11.35 17.28
C ILE A 28 -18.68 11.87 17.96
N CYS A 29 -19.47 12.63 17.20
CA CYS A 29 -20.82 13.02 17.58
C CYS A 29 -21.81 12.78 16.44
N TYR A 30 -23.08 12.73 16.78
CA TYR A 30 -24.19 12.64 15.84
C TYR A 30 -25.07 13.87 15.94
N ILE A 31 -25.32 14.53 14.82
CA ILE A 31 -26.18 15.71 14.71
C ILE A 31 -27.52 15.29 14.14
N SER A 32 -28.61 15.58 14.83
CA SER A 32 -29.96 15.22 14.42
C SER A 32 -30.54 16.29 13.51
N THR A 33 -31.05 15.91 12.33
CA THR A 33 -31.68 16.83 11.39
C THR A 33 -32.73 16.13 10.55
N GLY A 34 -33.99 16.58 10.63
CA GLY A 34 -35.08 16.12 9.76
C GLY A 34 -35.34 14.60 9.77
N GLY A 35 -34.98 13.90 10.83
CA GLY A 35 -35.09 12.45 10.96
C GLY A 35 -33.80 11.69 10.65
N ASP A 36 -32.78 12.36 10.09
CA ASP A 36 -31.44 11.80 9.84
C ASP A 36 -30.52 12.06 11.05
N ARG A 37 -29.54 11.19 11.22
CA ARG A 37 -28.41 11.38 12.15
C ARG A 37 -27.14 11.49 11.34
N LEU A 38 -26.48 12.65 11.39
CA LEU A 38 -25.24 12.92 10.67
C LEU A 38 -24.04 12.69 11.59
N MET A 39 -23.13 11.81 11.17
CA MET A 39 -21.90 11.58 11.90
C MET A 39 -20.91 12.73 11.67
N ALA A 40 -20.24 13.16 12.72
CA ALA A 40 -19.23 14.20 12.68
C ALA A 40 -18.07 13.91 13.63
N GLU A 41 -16.90 14.45 13.31
CA GLU A 41 -15.69 14.34 14.13
C GLU A 41 -15.29 15.71 14.67
N VAL A 42 -14.92 15.75 15.93
CA VAL A 42 -14.41 16.96 16.59
C VAL A 42 -13.02 17.31 16.07
N ILE A 43 -12.89 18.48 15.48
CA ILE A 43 -11.62 19.00 14.96
C ILE A 43 -10.95 19.92 15.97
N LYS A 44 -11.72 20.78 16.65
CA LYS A 44 -11.20 21.81 17.56
C LYS A 44 -12.17 22.08 18.69
N VAL A 45 -11.63 22.28 19.86
CA VAL A 45 -12.40 22.66 21.08
C VAL A 45 -11.86 23.97 21.61
N VAL A 46 -12.73 24.96 21.78
CA VAL A 46 -12.41 26.29 22.36
C VAL A 46 -13.46 26.65 23.42
N GLY A 47 -13.16 26.41 24.67
CA GLY A 47 -14.13 26.60 25.77
C GLY A 47 -15.35 25.71 25.56
N THR A 48 -16.53 26.32 25.48
CA THR A 48 -17.81 25.63 25.23
C THR A 48 -18.14 25.50 23.75
N HIS A 49 -17.31 26.04 22.85
CA HIS A 49 -17.49 25.96 21.43
C HIS A 49 -16.68 24.82 20.86
N VAL A 50 -17.34 23.93 20.14
CA VAL A 50 -16.74 22.76 19.50
C VAL A 50 -16.96 22.85 17.99
N TYR A 51 -15.88 22.72 17.23
CA TYR A 51 -15.92 22.69 15.78
C TYR A 51 -15.83 21.25 15.32
N VAL A 52 -16.83 20.82 14.57
CA VAL A 52 -16.91 19.45 14.06
C VAL A 52 -16.97 19.43 12.55
N GLN A 53 -16.34 18.42 11.95
CA GLN A 53 -16.40 18.15 10.52
C GLN A 53 -17.42 17.02 10.29
N VAL A 54 -18.48 17.31 9.56
CA VAL A 54 -19.50 16.31 9.21
C VAL A 54 -19.01 15.45 8.05
N PHE A 55 -19.18 14.12 8.17
CA PHE A 55 -18.78 13.15 7.14
C PHE A 55 -19.71 13.13 5.92
N GLU A 56 -20.86 13.75 6.02
CA GLU A 56 -21.92 13.77 5.01
C GLU A 56 -22.30 15.19 4.60
N SER A 57 -23.27 15.30 3.70
CA SER A 57 -23.81 16.61 3.30
C SER A 57 -24.59 17.25 4.44
N THR A 58 -24.26 18.50 4.76
CA THR A 58 -24.94 19.32 5.76
C THR A 58 -26.16 20.08 5.22
N ARG A 59 -26.56 19.85 3.97
CA ARG A 59 -27.71 20.54 3.37
C ARG A 59 -28.97 20.36 4.21
N GLY A 60 -29.62 21.47 4.54
CA GLY A 60 -30.83 21.48 5.37
C GLY A 60 -30.56 21.40 6.87
N LEU A 61 -29.32 21.32 7.33
CA LEU A 61 -28.97 21.43 8.75
C LEU A 61 -29.22 22.85 9.22
N LYS A 62 -29.92 22.99 10.35
CA LYS A 62 -30.32 24.29 10.92
C LYS A 62 -29.60 24.55 12.23
N VAL A 63 -29.38 25.84 12.52
CA VAL A 63 -29.00 26.30 13.86
C VAL A 63 -30.09 25.87 14.85
N GLY A 64 -29.67 25.42 16.03
CA GLY A 64 -30.55 24.86 17.05
C GLY A 64 -30.75 23.35 16.98
N ALA A 65 -30.20 22.66 15.95
CA ALA A 65 -30.19 21.19 15.89
C ALA A 65 -29.38 20.60 17.06
N GLU A 66 -29.83 19.46 17.56
CA GLU A 66 -29.18 18.77 18.70
C GLU A 66 -28.05 17.87 18.21
N ALA A 67 -26.98 17.81 19.01
CA ALA A 67 -25.88 16.90 18.83
C ALA A 67 -25.63 16.07 20.10
N GLU A 68 -25.25 14.82 19.92
CA GLU A 68 -24.93 13.89 20.98
C GLU A 68 -23.51 13.33 20.77
N PHE A 69 -22.65 13.46 21.77
CA PHE A 69 -21.26 13.00 21.74
C PHE A 69 -21.15 11.58 22.25
N THR A 70 -20.30 10.77 21.60
CA THR A 70 -20.20 9.32 21.87
C THR A 70 -19.19 8.97 22.95
N GLY A 71 -18.26 9.89 23.26
CA GLY A 71 -17.14 9.63 24.18
C GLY A 71 -15.99 8.83 23.58
N HIS A 72 -16.04 8.51 22.30
CA HIS A 72 -14.96 7.78 21.61
C HIS A 72 -14.65 8.36 20.23
N MET A 73 -13.46 8.07 19.73
CA MET A 73 -13.01 8.43 18.38
C MET A 73 -13.68 7.55 17.32
N LEU A 74 -13.49 7.90 16.04
CA LEU A 74 -13.90 7.04 14.93
C LEU A 74 -13.21 5.66 15.04
N GLU A 75 -14.02 4.61 15.08
CA GLU A 75 -13.59 3.24 15.25
C GLU A 75 -13.94 2.38 14.02
N VAL A 76 -13.13 1.36 13.80
CA VAL A 76 -13.47 0.25 12.90
C VAL A 76 -13.87 -0.97 13.69
N THR A 77 -14.75 -1.77 13.10
CA THR A 77 -15.14 -3.08 13.63
C THR A 77 -14.30 -4.15 12.94
N LEU A 78 -13.53 -4.89 13.71
CA LEU A 78 -12.56 -5.88 13.25
C LEU A 78 -13.03 -7.29 13.65
N GLY A 79 -13.08 -8.19 12.70
CA GLY A 79 -13.49 -9.56 12.92
C GLY A 79 -13.51 -10.38 11.63
N PRO A 80 -13.84 -11.67 11.70
CA PRO A 80 -14.02 -12.50 10.50
C PRO A 80 -15.14 -11.98 9.61
N GLY A 81 -14.96 -12.09 8.29
CA GLY A 81 -15.93 -11.66 7.30
C GLY A 81 -15.58 -10.35 6.57
N MET A 82 -14.38 -9.82 6.76
CA MET A 82 -13.91 -8.63 6.05
C MET A 82 -13.25 -8.92 4.69
N LEU A 83 -12.72 -10.12 4.49
CA LEU A 83 -12.10 -10.50 3.20
C LEU A 83 -13.15 -10.52 2.08
N SER A 84 -12.75 -10.16 0.88
CA SER A 84 -13.61 -10.02 -0.31
C SER A 84 -14.65 -8.91 -0.22
N LYS A 85 -14.52 -7.98 0.73
CA LYS A 85 -15.46 -6.89 0.95
C LYS A 85 -14.99 -5.57 0.34
N ASN A 86 -16.00 -4.78 -0.04
CA ASN A 86 -15.83 -3.41 -0.48
C ASN A 86 -16.43 -2.48 0.58
N TYR A 87 -15.58 -1.68 1.22
CA TYR A 87 -16.00 -0.70 2.22
C TYR A 87 -15.78 0.72 1.73
N ASP A 88 -16.51 1.66 2.32
CA ASP A 88 -16.15 3.07 2.26
C ASP A 88 -15.15 3.47 3.36
N GLY A 89 -14.77 4.76 3.40
CA GLY A 89 -13.84 5.27 4.41
C GLY A 89 -14.33 5.18 5.86
N LEU A 90 -15.61 4.98 6.09
CA LEU A 90 -16.24 4.79 7.40
C LEU A 90 -16.59 3.32 7.68
N GLN A 91 -16.09 2.42 6.85
CA GLN A 91 -16.34 0.97 6.92
C GLN A 91 -17.81 0.57 6.69
N ASN A 92 -18.57 1.35 5.91
CA ASN A 92 -19.86 0.87 5.44
C ASN A 92 -19.65 -0.16 4.33
N ASP A 93 -20.38 -1.25 4.40
CA ASP A 93 -20.34 -2.33 3.39
C ASP A 93 -21.07 -1.86 2.12
N LEU A 94 -20.33 -1.56 1.06
CA LEU A 94 -20.86 -1.04 -0.19
C LEU A 94 -21.72 -2.06 -0.95
N ASP A 95 -21.50 -3.35 -0.71
CA ASP A 95 -22.30 -4.42 -1.33
C ASP A 95 -23.74 -4.47 -0.77
N LYS A 96 -23.96 -3.91 0.43
CA LYS A 96 -25.28 -3.78 1.07
C LYS A 96 -25.97 -2.45 0.74
N MET A 97 -25.34 -1.59 -0.02
CA MET A 97 -25.87 -0.28 -0.38
C MET A 97 -26.33 -0.23 -1.83
N ASP A 98 -27.42 0.51 -2.10
CA ASP A 98 -27.89 0.75 -3.46
C ASP A 98 -27.00 1.79 -4.18
N GLY A 99 -25.81 1.37 -4.64
CA GLY A 99 -24.89 2.19 -5.41
C GLY A 99 -23.56 2.48 -4.71
N VAL A 100 -22.61 3.04 -5.47
CA VAL A 100 -21.23 3.32 -5.05
C VAL A 100 -21.11 4.52 -4.09
N PHE A 101 -22.22 5.24 -3.83
CA PHE A 101 -22.20 6.47 -3.06
C PHE A 101 -22.99 6.33 -1.76
N LEU A 102 -22.40 6.81 -0.66
CA LEU A 102 -23.08 6.99 0.62
C LEU A 102 -24.34 7.85 0.45
N LYS A 103 -25.49 7.27 0.77
CA LYS A 103 -26.70 8.02 0.98
C LYS A 103 -26.68 8.59 2.40
N ARG A 104 -27.10 9.85 2.53
CA ARG A 104 -27.16 10.59 3.79
C ARG A 104 -27.93 9.81 4.87
N GLY A 105 -27.32 9.68 6.05
CA GLY A 105 -27.91 9.00 7.20
C GLY A 105 -27.98 7.48 7.12
N GLN A 106 -27.38 6.86 6.09
CA GLN A 106 -27.33 5.41 5.94
C GLN A 106 -25.98 4.86 6.41
N TYR A 107 -26.02 3.99 7.40
CA TYR A 107 -24.86 3.26 7.92
C TYR A 107 -25.16 1.76 7.86
N THR A 108 -24.20 0.98 7.42
CA THR A 108 -24.29 -0.48 7.38
C THR A 108 -23.37 -1.09 8.42
N TYR A 109 -23.75 -2.25 8.96
CA TYR A 109 -22.86 -3.01 9.81
C TYR A 109 -21.80 -3.71 8.94
N PRO A 110 -20.50 -3.58 9.23
CA PRO A 110 -19.45 -4.01 8.32
C PRO A 110 -19.25 -5.52 8.24
N LEU A 111 -19.76 -6.29 9.19
CA LEU A 111 -19.63 -7.74 9.25
C LEU A 111 -20.99 -8.42 9.08
N ASP A 112 -20.98 -9.70 8.73
CA ASP A 112 -22.19 -10.52 8.69
C ASP A 112 -22.39 -11.24 10.02
N LYS A 113 -23.43 -10.82 10.75
CA LYS A 113 -23.80 -11.42 12.05
C LYS A 113 -24.41 -12.84 11.92
N GLY A 114 -24.92 -13.17 10.74
CA GLY A 114 -25.54 -14.47 10.46
C GLY A 114 -24.55 -15.58 10.11
N SER A 115 -23.34 -15.23 9.71
CA SER A 115 -22.31 -16.20 9.36
C SER A 115 -21.80 -16.95 10.58
N ARG A 116 -21.52 -18.24 10.39
CA ARG A 116 -20.91 -19.10 11.42
C ARG A 116 -19.49 -19.46 10.98
N TRP A 117 -18.60 -19.48 11.98
CA TRP A 117 -17.18 -19.70 11.79
C TRP A 117 -16.73 -20.90 12.59
N HIS A 118 -15.93 -21.77 11.99
CA HIS A 118 -15.33 -22.90 12.67
C HIS A 118 -14.19 -22.44 13.56
N PHE A 119 -14.44 -22.38 14.86
CA PHE A 119 -13.47 -21.91 15.85
C PHE A 119 -12.66 -23.09 16.41
N MET A 120 -11.34 -22.96 16.41
CA MET A 120 -10.39 -23.88 17.02
C MET A 120 -9.65 -23.16 18.16
N PRO A 121 -9.77 -23.62 19.43
CA PRO A 121 -9.05 -23.00 20.53
C PRO A 121 -7.53 -23.25 20.43
N LEU A 122 -6.72 -22.22 20.71
CA LEU A 122 -5.26 -22.29 20.72
C LEU A 122 -4.67 -22.21 22.13
N VAL A 123 -5.47 -21.88 23.13
CA VAL A 123 -5.09 -21.77 24.54
C VAL A 123 -5.94 -22.65 25.41
N LYS A 124 -5.51 -22.86 26.64
CA LYS A 124 -6.22 -23.68 27.65
C LYS A 124 -6.60 -22.85 28.85
N VAL A 125 -7.57 -23.32 29.63
CA VAL A 125 -7.92 -22.74 30.92
C VAL A 125 -6.68 -22.68 31.83
N GLY A 126 -6.43 -21.51 32.43
CA GLY A 126 -5.27 -21.24 33.27
C GLY A 126 -4.09 -20.59 32.56
N ASP A 127 -4.07 -20.56 31.23
CA ASP A 127 -3.02 -19.89 30.47
C ASP A 127 -3.02 -18.37 30.74
N LYS A 128 -1.84 -17.78 30.74
CA LYS A 128 -1.63 -16.34 30.88
C LYS A 128 -1.55 -15.70 29.50
N VAL A 129 -2.34 -14.65 29.30
CA VAL A 129 -2.45 -13.95 28.01
C VAL A 129 -2.43 -12.44 28.22
N GLU A 130 -1.91 -11.73 27.24
CA GLU A 130 -1.89 -10.27 27.18
C GLU A 130 -2.68 -9.78 25.96
N ALA A 131 -2.82 -8.45 25.82
CA ALA A 131 -3.48 -7.87 24.65
C ALA A 131 -2.89 -8.41 23.33
N ALA A 132 -3.76 -8.68 22.37
CA ALA A 132 -3.44 -9.27 21.07
C ALA A 132 -2.90 -10.71 21.08
N ALA A 133 -2.82 -11.39 22.23
CA ALA A 133 -2.50 -12.81 22.28
C ALA A 133 -3.56 -13.64 21.56
N TRP A 134 -3.15 -14.70 20.89
CA TRP A 134 -4.03 -15.54 20.10
C TRP A 134 -4.78 -16.52 21.01
N LEU A 135 -6.12 -16.43 21.02
CA LEU A 135 -7.00 -17.30 21.78
C LEU A 135 -7.49 -18.48 20.95
N GLY A 136 -7.73 -18.27 19.69
CA GLY A 136 -8.24 -19.28 18.78
C GLY A 136 -8.02 -18.90 17.33
N GLN A 137 -8.44 -19.79 16.43
CA GLN A 137 -8.31 -19.61 14.99
C GLN A 137 -9.64 -19.90 14.30
N VAL A 138 -9.92 -19.14 13.26
CA VAL A 138 -10.96 -19.41 12.27
C VAL A 138 -10.36 -19.31 10.88
N ASP A 139 -10.85 -20.08 9.93
CA ASP A 139 -10.40 -20.01 8.54
C ASP A 139 -11.42 -19.20 7.72
N GLU A 140 -10.94 -18.14 7.08
CA GLU A 140 -11.70 -17.33 6.13
C GLU A 140 -11.00 -17.34 4.78
N ASN A 141 -11.70 -17.80 3.74
CA ASN A 141 -11.13 -17.94 2.39
C ASN A 141 -9.76 -18.64 2.39
N PHE A 142 -9.60 -19.67 3.23
CA PHE A 142 -8.36 -20.44 3.42
C PHE A 142 -7.22 -19.68 4.11
N GLN A 143 -7.47 -18.50 4.64
CA GLN A 143 -6.53 -17.78 5.49
C GLN A 143 -6.81 -18.11 6.96
N PRO A 144 -5.78 -18.54 7.72
CA PRO A 144 -5.93 -18.83 9.15
C PRO A 144 -5.93 -17.54 9.95
N LEU A 145 -7.12 -17.03 10.25
CA LEU A 145 -7.29 -15.81 11.04
C LEU A 145 -7.29 -16.13 12.54
N LYS A 146 -6.73 -15.23 13.33
CA LYS A 146 -6.64 -15.39 14.79
C LYS A 146 -7.72 -14.59 15.49
N ILE A 147 -8.37 -15.21 16.47
CA ILE A 147 -9.20 -14.53 17.44
C ILE A 147 -8.31 -14.17 18.62
N MET A 148 -8.26 -12.88 18.95
CA MET A 148 -7.25 -12.33 19.85
C MET A 148 -7.87 -11.74 21.10
N VAL A 149 -7.07 -11.66 22.18
CA VAL A 149 -7.39 -10.85 23.35
C VAL A 149 -7.63 -9.41 22.90
N PRO A 150 -8.67 -8.72 23.41
CA PRO A 150 -8.95 -7.33 23.04
C PRO A 150 -7.71 -6.45 23.13
N PHE A 151 -7.45 -5.65 22.10
CA PHE A 151 -6.28 -4.76 22.03
C PHE A 151 -6.30 -3.66 23.11
N THR A 152 -7.47 -3.38 23.66
CA THR A 152 -7.64 -2.39 24.75
C THR A 152 -7.29 -2.95 26.12
N GLN A 153 -7.10 -4.26 26.24
CA GLN A 153 -6.79 -4.92 27.51
C GLN A 153 -5.41 -4.48 28.03
N LYS A 154 -5.32 -4.26 29.31
CA LYS A 154 -4.08 -3.91 30.02
C LYS A 154 -3.69 -5.04 30.96
N GLY A 155 -2.38 -5.25 31.11
CA GLY A 155 -1.83 -6.26 32.00
C GLY A 155 -2.04 -7.70 31.53
N VAL A 156 -1.71 -8.63 32.40
CA VAL A 156 -1.80 -10.06 32.14
C VAL A 156 -3.17 -10.60 32.59
N CYS A 157 -3.85 -11.30 31.70
CA CYS A 157 -5.10 -11.98 32.01
C CYS A 157 -4.89 -13.48 32.12
N THR A 158 -5.78 -14.16 32.84
CA THR A 158 -5.83 -15.62 32.92
C THR A 158 -7.05 -16.13 32.18
N VAL A 159 -6.91 -17.14 31.36
CA VAL A 159 -8.03 -17.79 30.68
C VAL A 159 -8.88 -18.54 31.70
N LYS A 160 -10.07 -18.03 31.97
CA LYS A 160 -11.05 -18.63 32.91
C LYS A 160 -11.83 -19.73 32.23
N SER A 161 -12.27 -19.50 31.01
CA SER A 161 -12.95 -20.49 30.16
C SER A 161 -12.71 -20.21 28.69
N ILE A 162 -12.75 -21.27 27.88
CA ILE A 162 -12.70 -21.19 26.43
C ILE A 162 -13.61 -22.30 25.88
N VAL A 163 -14.33 -21.99 24.81
CA VAL A 163 -15.23 -22.97 24.16
C VAL A 163 -14.45 -24.06 23.44
N ASP A 164 -15.08 -25.21 23.28
CA ASP A 164 -14.53 -26.31 22.48
C ASP A 164 -14.58 -25.94 20.99
N GLU A 165 -13.83 -26.71 20.18
CA GLU A 165 -13.87 -26.61 18.74
C GLU A 165 -15.30 -26.79 18.21
N GLY A 166 -15.77 -25.88 17.37
CA GLY A 166 -17.12 -25.88 16.84
C GLY A 166 -17.49 -24.63 16.07
N GLU A 167 -18.75 -24.58 15.65
CA GLU A 167 -19.32 -23.50 14.85
C GLU A 167 -19.94 -22.42 15.75
N TYR A 168 -19.43 -21.20 15.62
CA TYR A 168 -19.87 -20.04 16.39
C TYR A 168 -20.10 -18.82 15.49
N SER A 169 -21.02 -17.94 15.91
CA SER A 169 -21.18 -16.61 15.29
C SER A 169 -20.14 -15.63 15.83
N ILE A 170 -19.97 -14.50 15.16
CA ILE A 170 -19.03 -13.47 15.61
C ILE A 170 -19.42 -12.83 16.94
N GLU A 171 -20.68 -12.88 17.34
CA GLU A 171 -21.19 -12.31 18.60
C GLU A 171 -21.17 -13.32 19.78
N ASP A 172 -20.98 -14.61 19.51
CA ASP A 172 -20.90 -15.63 20.55
C ASP A 172 -19.64 -15.43 21.42
N ILE A 173 -19.81 -15.59 22.74
CA ILE A 173 -18.67 -15.53 23.67
C ILE A 173 -17.85 -16.81 23.51
N VAL A 174 -16.63 -16.69 23.01
CA VAL A 174 -15.73 -17.83 22.79
C VAL A 174 -14.73 -18.04 23.92
N ALA A 175 -14.44 -17.00 24.69
CA ALA A 175 -13.57 -17.09 25.87
C ALA A 175 -13.99 -16.10 26.95
N VAL A 176 -13.68 -16.45 28.21
CA VAL A 176 -13.78 -15.54 29.35
C VAL A 176 -12.39 -15.47 29.98
N LEU A 177 -11.88 -14.26 30.13
CA LEU A 177 -10.59 -13.96 30.75
C LEU A 177 -10.83 -13.28 32.10
N THR A 178 -9.92 -13.49 33.04
CA THR A 178 -9.91 -12.77 34.32
C THR A 178 -8.69 -11.86 34.36
N ASP A 179 -8.90 -10.57 34.61
CA ASP A 179 -7.79 -9.59 34.75
C ASP A 179 -7.11 -9.70 36.12
N GLU A 180 -6.09 -8.86 36.35
CA GLU A 180 -5.35 -8.83 37.62
C GLU A 180 -6.19 -8.33 38.80
N GLU A 181 -7.28 -7.62 38.55
CA GLU A 181 -8.22 -7.12 39.52
C GLU A 181 -9.34 -8.13 39.88
N GLY A 182 -9.40 -9.25 39.13
CA GLY A 182 -10.39 -10.30 39.29
C GLY A 182 -11.69 -10.06 38.51
N ASN A 183 -11.71 -9.12 37.57
CA ASN A 183 -12.86 -8.88 36.70
C ASN A 183 -12.89 -9.85 35.53
N ASP A 184 -14.09 -10.28 35.18
CA ASP A 184 -14.30 -11.15 34.02
C ASP A 184 -14.42 -10.31 32.73
N ILE A 185 -13.68 -10.71 31.72
CA ILE A 185 -13.68 -10.13 30.38
C ILE A 185 -14.24 -11.16 29.40
N HIS A 186 -15.39 -10.86 28.82
CA HIS A 186 -16.05 -11.69 27.84
C HIS A 186 -15.51 -11.37 26.44
N VAL A 187 -14.95 -12.38 25.74
CA VAL A 187 -14.35 -12.22 24.43
C VAL A 187 -15.20 -12.93 23.39
N ASN A 188 -15.58 -12.17 22.37
CA ASN A 188 -16.15 -12.68 21.13
C ASN A 188 -15.15 -12.49 19.97
N MET A 189 -15.58 -12.72 18.72
CA MET A 189 -14.72 -12.59 17.55
C MET A 189 -14.58 -11.16 17.03
N ILE A 190 -15.26 -10.17 17.67
CA ILE A 190 -15.30 -8.79 17.24
C ILE A 190 -14.41 -7.94 18.12
N GLN A 191 -13.65 -7.03 17.50
CA GLN A 191 -12.93 -5.97 18.19
C GLN A 191 -13.26 -4.61 17.57
N LYS A 192 -13.16 -3.55 18.36
CA LYS A 192 -13.23 -2.17 17.90
C LYS A 192 -11.93 -1.45 18.21
N TRP A 193 -11.45 -0.66 17.28
CA TRP A 193 -10.24 0.10 17.45
C TRP A 193 -10.33 1.47 16.79
N PRO A 194 -9.86 2.55 17.47
CA PRO A 194 -9.83 3.89 16.89
C PRO A 194 -8.88 3.96 15.70
N VAL A 195 -9.35 4.47 14.57
CA VAL A 195 -8.57 4.47 13.30
C VAL A 195 -7.33 5.38 13.35
N LYS A 196 -7.38 6.45 14.13
CA LYS A 196 -6.27 7.41 14.28
C LYS A 196 -5.24 7.00 15.35
N ARG A 197 -5.44 5.87 16.00
CA ARG A 197 -4.52 5.33 17.00
C ARG A 197 -3.81 4.10 16.46
N ALA A 198 -2.47 4.14 16.44
CA ALA A 198 -1.67 2.98 16.03
C ALA A 198 -1.84 1.81 17.00
N MET A 199 -1.88 0.58 16.50
CA MET A 199 -1.77 -0.65 17.29
C MET A 199 -0.30 -0.91 17.60
N THR A 200 0.06 -0.91 18.88
CA THR A 200 1.44 -1.11 19.34
C THR A 200 1.59 -2.38 20.19
N ASN A 201 0.67 -3.32 20.04
CA ASN A 201 0.63 -4.58 20.78
C ASN A 201 1.60 -5.64 20.20
N TYR A 202 2.84 -5.27 19.95
CA TYR A 202 3.92 -6.13 19.50
C TYR A 202 5.11 -6.01 20.45
N LYS A 203 5.96 -7.02 20.48
CA LYS A 203 7.14 -7.05 21.34
C LYS A 203 8.21 -6.07 20.87
N GLU A 204 8.51 -6.09 19.58
CA GLU A 204 9.50 -5.21 18.97
C GLU A 204 9.21 -4.96 17.49
N LYS A 205 9.77 -3.89 16.96
CA LYS A 205 9.65 -3.49 15.55
C LYS A 205 11.04 -3.30 14.96
N PRO A 206 11.71 -4.40 14.55
CA PRO A 206 13.04 -4.33 13.97
C PRO A 206 13.02 -3.69 12.58
N ARG A 207 14.20 -3.30 12.10
CA ARG A 207 14.34 -2.81 10.74
C ARG A 207 13.98 -3.93 9.75
N PRO A 208 13.09 -3.68 8.76
CA PRO A 208 12.73 -4.69 7.77
C PRO A 208 13.93 -4.98 6.84
N PHE A 209 14.09 -6.24 6.47
CA PHE A 209 15.26 -6.71 5.70
C PHE A 209 14.99 -7.81 4.69
N LYS A 210 13.84 -8.48 4.75
CA LYS A 210 13.50 -9.56 3.80
C LYS A 210 12.98 -8.96 2.51
N LEU A 211 13.51 -9.38 1.36
CA LEU A 211 12.99 -8.98 0.07
C LEU A 211 11.51 -9.38 -0.06
N LEU A 212 10.69 -8.43 -0.50
CA LEU A 212 9.34 -8.72 -0.97
C LEU A 212 9.40 -8.93 -2.49
N GLU A 213 9.20 -10.15 -2.93
CA GLU A 213 9.16 -10.45 -4.37
C GLU A 213 7.86 -9.93 -4.98
N THR A 214 7.98 -8.99 -5.90
CA THR A 214 6.84 -8.40 -6.61
C THR A 214 6.65 -8.98 -8.02
N GLY A 215 7.62 -9.73 -8.52
CA GLY A 215 7.65 -10.23 -9.89
C GLY A 215 7.91 -9.15 -10.94
N VAL A 216 8.09 -7.90 -10.53
CA VAL A 216 8.38 -6.76 -11.40
C VAL A 216 9.87 -6.45 -11.37
N ARG A 217 10.56 -6.66 -12.50
CA ARG A 217 12.03 -6.56 -12.57
C ARG A 217 12.60 -5.21 -12.15
N VAL A 218 11.97 -4.11 -12.54
CA VAL A 218 12.43 -2.76 -12.17
C VAL A 218 12.35 -2.51 -10.67
N ILE A 219 11.50 -3.23 -9.97
CA ILE A 219 11.38 -3.18 -8.51
C ILE A 219 12.37 -4.18 -7.90
N ASP A 220 12.15 -5.46 -8.10
CA ASP A 220 12.90 -6.51 -7.41
C ASP A 220 14.40 -6.49 -7.73
N THR A 221 14.78 -6.25 -8.98
CA THR A 221 16.19 -6.21 -9.39
C THR A 221 16.84 -4.86 -9.08
N VAL A 222 16.20 -3.75 -9.46
CA VAL A 222 16.87 -2.44 -9.48
C VAL A 222 16.62 -1.64 -8.20
N ASN A 223 15.39 -1.61 -7.71
CA ASN A 223 14.99 -0.83 -6.53
C ASN A 223 14.11 -1.67 -5.60
N PRO A 224 14.64 -2.68 -4.93
CA PRO A 224 13.87 -3.65 -4.15
C PRO A 224 13.12 -3.01 -2.99
N ILE A 225 11.92 -3.51 -2.75
CA ILE A 225 11.17 -3.25 -1.53
C ILE A 225 11.25 -4.48 -0.63
N VAL A 226 11.19 -4.27 0.66
CA VAL A 226 11.26 -5.34 1.66
C VAL A 226 9.90 -5.57 2.30
N GLU A 227 9.71 -6.77 2.84
CA GLU A 227 8.54 -7.12 3.64
C GLU A 227 8.47 -6.23 4.88
N GLY A 228 7.39 -5.46 5.00
CA GLY A 228 7.26 -4.42 6.01
C GLY A 228 7.89 -3.08 5.63
N GLY A 229 8.32 -2.93 4.39
CA GLY A 229 8.90 -1.69 3.87
C GLY A 229 7.87 -0.64 3.48
N THR A 230 8.36 0.56 3.19
CA THR A 230 7.57 1.68 2.73
C THR A 230 8.07 2.19 1.39
N GLY A 231 7.16 2.43 0.47
CA GLY A 231 7.44 2.97 -0.85
C GLY A 231 6.34 3.88 -1.36
N PHE A 232 6.64 4.65 -2.39
CA PHE A 232 5.61 5.41 -3.07
C PHE A 232 5.94 5.59 -4.56
N ILE A 233 4.88 5.75 -5.34
CA ILE A 233 4.91 5.85 -6.79
C ILE A 233 4.37 7.22 -7.19
N PRO A 234 5.21 8.25 -7.33
CA PRO A 234 4.78 9.52 -7.88
C PRO A 234 4.82 9.48 -9.40
N GLY A 235 3.88 10.15 -10.03
CA GLY A 235 3.87 10.27 -11.48
C GLY A 235 2.69 11.05 -12.02
N PRO A 236 2.80 11.64 -13.22
CA PRO A 236 1.70 12.28 -13.92
C PRO A 236 0.55 11.32 -14.21
N PHE A 237 -0.59 11.87 -14.58
CA PHE A 237 -1.71 11.07 -15.07
C PHE A 237 -1.34 10.35 -16.38
N GLY A 238 -1.79 9.10 -16.51
CA GLY A 238 -1.54 8.31 -17.73
C GLY A 238 -0.18 7.61 -17.80
N THR A 239 0.66 7.71 -16.77
CA THR A 239 1.98 7.03 -16.74
C THR A 239 1.93 5.58 -16.27
N GLY A 240 0.74 5.03 -16.02
CA GLY A 240 0.56 3.62 -15.64
C GLY A 240 0.67 3.35 -14.14
N LYS A 241 0.41 4.33 -13.26
CA LYS A 241 0.40 4.12 -11.81
C LYS A 241 -0.49 2.96 -11.37
N THR A 242 -1.74 2.96 -11.83
CA THR A 242 -2.73 1.93 -11.49
C THR A 242 -2.32 0.56 -12.01
N VAL A 243 -1.80 0.48 -13.23
CA VAL A 243 -1.32 -0.79 -13.80
C VAL A 243 -0.17 -1.37 -12.97
N LEU A 244 0.78 -0.53 -12.56
CA LEU A 244 1.89 -0.96 -11.71
C LEU A 244 1.40 -1.41 -10.32
N GLN A 245 0.46 -0.69 -9.71
CA GLN A 245 -0.14 -1.11 -8.44
C GLN A 245 -0.88 -2.44 -8.54
N HIS A 246 -1.68 -2.64 -9.60
CA HIS A 246 -2.37 -3.91 -9.83
C HIS A 246 -1.39 -5.05 -10.07
N ALA A 247 -0.32 -4.82 -10.82
CA ALA A 247 0.74 -5.82 -11.03
C ALA A 247 1.40 -6.22 -9.70
N ILE A 248 1.78 -5.27 -8.87
CA ILE A 248 2.36 -5.53 -7.55
C ILE A 248 1.36 -6.28 -6.66
N SER A 249 0.10 -5.85 -6.60
CA SER A 249 -0.95 -6.49 -5.79
C SER A 249 -1.20 -7.93 -6.17
N LYS A 250 -1.16 -8.23 -7.47
CA LYS A 250 -1.37 -9.56 -8.02
C LYS A 250 -0.18 -10.49 -7.76
N GLN A 251 1.03 -9.97 -7.88
CA GLN A 251 2.27 -10.75 -7.92
C GLN A 251 2.98 -10.85 -6.57
N ALA A 252 2.85 -9.84 -5.70
CA ALA A 252 3.57 -9.81 -4.44
C ALA A 252 3.20 -10.97 -3.52
N GLU A 253 4.21 -11.53 -2.86
CA GLU A 253 4.03 -12.50 -1.80
C GLU A 253 3.42 -11.85 -0.55
N ALA A 254 2.10 -11.74 -0.51
CA ALA A 254 1.36 -11.24 0.64
C ALA A 254 0.18 -12.14 0.96
N ASP A 255 -0.13 -12.29 2.26
CA ASP A 255 -1.29 -13.06 2.70
C ASP A 255 -2.58 -12.27 2.49
N ILE A 256 -2.54 -10.98 2.77
CA ILE A 256 -3.67 -10.05 2.67
C ILE A 256 -3.25 -8.83 1.84
N VAL A 257 -4.13 -8.43 0.93
CA VAL A 257 -3.99 -7.20 0.13
C VAL A 257 -5.10 -6.24 0.53
N ILE A 258 -4.75 -5.00 0.83
CA ILE A 258 -5.71 -3.93 1.11
C ILE A 258 -5.48 -2.81 0.11
N ILE A 259 -6.53 -2.43 -0.60
CA ILE A 259 -6.49 -1.33 -1.56
C ILE A 259 -7.31 -0.18 -0.99
N ALA A 260 -6.66 0.95 -0.74
CA ALA A 260 -7.28 2.17 -0.29
C ALA A 260 -7.36 3.17 -1.44
N ALA A 261 -8.54 3.32 -2.04
CA ALA A 261 -8.83 4.39 -2.99
C ALA A 261 -9.27 5.62 -2.21
N CYS A 262 -8.37 6.58 -2.02
CA CYS A 262 -8.59 7.77 -1.22
C CYS A 262 -8.90 8.98 -2.11
N GLY A 263 -10.19 9.34 -2.24
CA GLY A 263 -10.62 10.50 -3.02
C GLY A 263 -10.40 10.35 -4.53
N GLU A 264 -10.35 9.13 -5.03
CA GLU A 264 -10.21 8.85 -6.46
C GLU A 264 -11.46 9.23 -7.25
N ARG A 265 -11.33 9.37 -8.55
CA ARG A 265 -12.46 9.64 -9.43
C ARG A 265 -13.40 8.44 -9.44
N ALA A 266 -14.71 8.70 -9.57
CA ALA A 266 -15.72 7.63 -9.54
C ALA A 266 -15.47 6.56 -10.62
N ASN A 267 -15.02 6.94 -11.81
CA ASN A 267 -14.71 6.00 -12.89
C ASN A 267 -13.49 5.10 -12.55
N GLU A 268 -12.46 5.63 -11.90
CA GLU A 268 -11.30 4.84 -11.47
C GLU A 268 -11.68 3.85 -10.36
N VAL A 269 -12.58 4.24 -9.45
CA VAL A 269 -13.10 3.34 -8.42
C VAL A 269 -13.97 2.23 -9.03
N VAL A 270 -14.81 2.56 -10.02
CA VAL A 270 -15.61 1.56 -10.74
C VAL A 270 -14.71 0.59 -11.49
N GLU A 271 -13.62 1.06 -12.10
CA GLU A 271 -12.62 0.21 -12.76
C GLU A 271 -12.01 -0.80 -11.77
N ILE A 272 -11.59 -0.34 -10.59
CA ILE A 272 -11.10 -1.24 -9.53
C ILE A 272 -12.15 -2.29 -9.16
N PHE A 273 -13.41 -1.90 -9.00
CA PHE A 273 -14.48 -2.84 -8.63
C PHE A 273 -14.85 -3.84 -9.73
N THR A 274 -14.61 -3.51 -10.99
CA THR A 274 -14.92 -4.40 -12.12
C THR A 274 -13.74 -5.28 -12.52
N GLU A 275 -12.52 -4.75 -12.53
CA GLU A 275 -11.34 -5.47 -12.97
C GLU A 275 -10.70 -6.33 -11.87
N PHE A 276 -10.62 -5.78 -10.65
CA PHE A 276 -9.92 -6.46 -9.55
C PHE A 276 -10.52 -7.83 -9.18
N PRO A 277 -11.85 -8.02 -9.12
CA PRO A 277 -12.45 -9.33 -8.87
C PRO A 277 -12.16 -10.38 -9.94
N GLU A 278 -11.78 -9.98 -11.15
CA GLU A 278 -11.42 -10.91 -12.24
C GLU A 278 -9.97 -11.36 -12.21
N LEU A 279 -9.12 -10.68 -11.44
CA LEU A 279 -7.72 -11.04 -11.29
C LEU A 279 -7.57 -12.38 -10.58
N VAL A 280 -6.65 -13.20 -11.09
CA VAL A 280 -6.31 -14.50 -10.50
C VAL A 280 -4.96 -14.38 -9.80
N ASP A 281 -4.89 -14.88 -8.57
CA ASP A 281 -3.66 -14.97 -7.81
C ASP A 281 -2.75 -16.06 -8.43
N PRO A 282 -1.57 -15.72 -8.93
CA PRO A 282 -0.68 -16.67 -9.60
C PRO A 282 -0.11 -17.72 -8.64
N HIS A 283 -0.08 -17.45 -7.32
CA HIS A 283 0.46 -18.37 -6.32
C HIS A 283 -0.54 -19.47 -5.94
N THR A 284 -1.83 -19.15 -5.91
CA THR A 284 -2.88 -20.07 -5.47
C THR A 284 -3.84 -20.54 -6.56
N GLY A 285 -3.85 -19.85 -7.71
CA GLY A 285 -4.81 -20.08 -8.81
C GLY A 285 -6.25 -19.64 -8.47
N ARG A 286 -6.46 -18.94 -7.36
CA ARG A 286 -7.75 -18.44 -6.89
C ARG A 286 -7.96 -17.00 -7.32
N LYS A 287 -9.18 -16.49 -7.15
CA LYS A 287 -9.45 -15.06 -7.31
C LYS A 287 -8.66 -14.25 -6.29
N LEU A 288 -7.95 -13.24 -6.74
CA LEU A 288 -7.18 -12.34 -5.88
C LEU A 288 -8.07 -11.65 -4.83
N MET A 289 -9.33 -11.38 -5.18
CA MET A 289 -10.32 -10.77 -4.29
C MET A 289 -10.58 -11.59 -3.02
N GLU A 290 -10.36 -12.91 -3.04
CA GLU A 290 -10.56 -13.76 -1.85
C GLU A 290 -9.66 -13.37 -0.67
N ARG A 291 -8.48 -12.77 -0.94
CA ARG A 291 -7.55 -12.27 0.07
C ARG A 291 -7.45 -10.74 0.09
N THR A 292 -8.40 -10.05 -0.51
CA THR A 292 -8.36 -8.61 -0.70
C THR A 292 -9.51 -7.91 0.00
N ILE A 293 -9.22 -6.71 0.52
CA ILE A 293 -10.19 -5.75 1.05
C ILE A 293 -10.01 -4.46 0.29
N ILE A 294 -11.10 -3.88 -0.21
CA ILE A 294 -11.09 -2.58 -0.90
C ILE A 294 -11.78 -1.55 -0.01
N ILE A 295 -11.06 -0.47 0.28
CA ILE A 295 -11.60 0.72 0.94
C ILE A 295 -11.74 1.80 -0.13
N ALA A 296 -12.97 2.08 -0.56
CA ALA A 296 -13.24 3.03 -1.63
C ALA A 296 -13.85 4.32 -1.11
N ASN A 297 -13.17 5.42 -1.40
CA ASN A 297 -13.67 6.75 -1.14
C ASN A 297 -13.48 7.60 -2.40
N THR A 298 -14.59 8.14 -2.95
CA THR A 298 -14.54 8.95 -4.16
C THR A 298 -14.27 10.43 -3.86
N SER A 299 -13.80 11.17 -4.86
CA SER A 299 -13.54 12.61 -4.77
C SER A 299 -14.78 13.45 -4.45
N ASN A 300 -15.96 12.92 -4.67
CA ASN A 300 -17.25 13.59 -4.40
C ASN A 300 -17.68 13.46 -2.93
N MET A 301 -17.05 12.59 -2.17
CA MET A 301 -17.34 12.42 -0.74
C MET A 301 -16.77 13.59 0.08
N PRO A 302 -17.36 13.89 1.25
CA PRO A 302 -16.88 14.94 2.13
C PRO A 302 -15.41 14.78 2.56
N VAL A 303 -14.77 15.89 2.85
CA VAL A 303 -13.35 15.98 3.20
C VAL A 303 -12.97 15.06 4.36
N ALA A 304 -13.79 15.03 5.42
CA ALA A 304 -13.52 14.19 6.59
C ALA A 304 -13.55 12.69 6.27
N ALA A 305 -14.44 12.25 5.39
CA ALA A 305 -14.51 10.86 4.94
C ALA A 305 -13.27 10.48 4.09
N ARG A 306 -12.80 11.40 3.24
CA ARG A 306 -11.55 11.21 2.48
C ARG A 306 -10.33 11.10 3.41
N GLU A 307 -10.24 11.95 4.40
CA GLU A 307 -9.17 11.92 5.39
C GLU A 307 -9.19 10.63 6.22
N ALA A 308 -10.36 10.18 6.65
CA ALA A 308 -10.51 8.96 7.46
C ALA A 308 -10.17 7.66 6.71
N SER A 309 -10.37 7.61 5.39
CA SER A 309 -10.25 6.37 4.59
C SER A 309 -8.88 5.70 4.68
N VAL A 310 -7.79 6.48 4.68
CA VAL A 310 -6.43 5.92 4.80
C VAL A 310 -6.17 5.34 6.19
N TYR A 311 -6.70 5.96 7.23
CA TYR A 311 -6.57 5.46 8.61
C TYR A 311 -7.38 4.18 8.83
N THR A 312 -8.57 4.11 8.24
CA THR A 312 -9.40 2.89 8.24
C THR A 312 -8.65 1.72 7.61
N ALA A 313 -8.06 1.93 6.44
CA ALA A 313 -7.28 0.91 5.74
C ALA A 313 -6.05 0.47 6.54
N MET A 314 -5.31 1.42 7.13
CA MET A 314 -4.13 1.12 7.93
C MET A 314 -4.49 0.35 9.21
N THR A 315 -5.60 0.69 9.86
CA THR A 315 -6.05 -0.02 11.07
C THR A 315 -6.44 -1.47 10.76
N ILE A 316 -7.12 -1.70 9.66
CA ILE A 316 -7.42 -3.06 9.19
C ILE A 316 -6.12 -3.83 8.90
N ALA A 317 -5.14 -3.19 8.29
CA ALA A 317 -3.83 -3.80 8.04
C ALA A 317 -3.11 -4.18 9.35
N GLU A 318 -3.14 -3.30 10.36
CA GLU A 318 -2.56 -3.58 11.67
C GLU A 318 -3.25 -4.75 12.39
N TYR A 319 -4.57 -4.88 12.22
CA TYR A 319 -5.33 -6.02 12.74
C TYR A 319 -4.80 -7.35 12.17
N TYR A 320 -4.65 -7.46 10.86
CA TYR A 320 -4.11 -8.67 10.22
C TYR A 320 -2.62 -8.88 10.54
N ARG A 321 -1.82 -7.82 10.64
CA ARG A 321 -0.43 -7.94 11.08
C ARG A 321 -0.30 -8.56 12.47
N SER A 322 -1.21 -8.24 13.38
CA SER A 322 -1.25 -8.80 14.73
C SER A 322 -1.56 -10.31 14.73
N MET A 323 -2.04 -10.87 13.63
CA MET A 323 -2.24 -12.31 13.42
C MET A 323 -1.01 -13.02 12.86
N GLY A 324 0.11 -12.32 12.67
CA GLY A 324 1.31 -12.87 12.04
C GLY A 324 1.23 -12.96 10.52
N LEU A 325 0.34 -12.21 9.89
CA LEU A 325 0.16 -12.20 8.43
C LEU A 325 1.00 -11.11 7.76
N LYS A 326 1.36 -11.35 6.50
CA LYS A 326 2.00 -10.40 5.62
C LYS A 326 0.94 -9.59 4.90
N VAL A 327 0.85 -8.31 5.20
CA VAL A 327 -0.14 -7.41 4.60
C VAL A 327 0.53 -6.48 3.61
N LEU A 328 -0.04 -6.38 2.41
CA LEU A 328 0.30 -5.37 1.42
C LEU A 328 -0.80 -4.32 1.38
N LEU A 329 -0.48 -3.09 1.78
CA LEU A 329 -1.40 -1.96 1.73
C LEU A 329 -1.00 -1.03 0.58
N MET A 330 -1.90 -0.89 -0.40
CA MET A 330 -1.75 0.00 -1.55
C MET A 330 -2.71 1.18 -1.40
N ALA A 331 -2.19 2.39 -1.36
CA ALA A 331 -3.01 3.60 -1.30
C ALA A 331 -2.93 4.40 -2.61
N ALA A 332 -4.08 4.63 -3.22
CA ALA A 332 -4.26 5.47 -4.40
C ALA A 332 -5.31 6.56 -4.09
N SER A 333 -5.03 7.83 -4.09
CA SER A 333 -3.76 8.54 -4.15
C SER A 333 -3.56 9.30 -2.84
N THR A 334 -2.39 9.24 -2.24
CA THR A 334 -2.11 9.98 -0.99
C THR A 334 -2.13 11.49 -1.18
N SER A 335 -1.99 11.99 -2.42
CA SER A 335 -2.21 13.40 -2.75
C SER A 335 -3.62 13.89 -2.41
N ARG A 336 -4.64 13.04 -2.61
CA ARG A 336 -6.02 13.38 -2.28
C ARG A 336 -6.26 13.44 -0.78
N TRP A 337 -5.60 12.56 -0.04
CA TRP A 337 -5.57 12.66 1.42
C TRP A 337 -4.92 13.96 1.91
N ALA A 338 -3.76 14.33 1.36
CA ALA A 338 -3.11 15.60 1.68
C ALA A 338 -3.97 16.81 1.29
N GLN A 339 -4.70 16.76 0.16
CA GLN A 339 -5.67 17.79 -0.20
C GLN A 339 -6.80 17.92 0.84
N ALA A 340 -7.29 16.79 1.37
CA ALA A 340 -8.28 16.82 2.44
C ALA A 340 -7.74 17.52 3.70
N LEU A 341 -6.50 17.22 4.09
CA LEU A 341 -5.83 17.91 5.21
C LEU A 341 -5.70 19.42 4.96
N ARG A 342 -5.33 19.81 3.73
CA ARG A 342 -5.26 21.23 3.33
C ARG A 342 -6.62 21.94 3.42
N GLU A 343 -7.68 21.30 2.92
CA GLU A 343 -9.03 21.87 2.99
C GLU A 343 -9.50 22.03 4.44
N MET A 344 -9.21 21.07 5.31
CA MET A 344 -9.56 21.15 6.74
C MET A 344 -8.79 22.29 7.43
N SER A 345 -7.48 22.35 7.27
CA SER A 345 -6.62 23.39 7.87
C SER A 345 -7.03 24.80 7.41
N ASN A 346 -7.33 24.97 6.12
CA ASN A 346 -7.78 26.26 5.59
C ASN A 346 -9.14 26.70 6.16
N ARG A 347 -10.07 25.78 6.37
CA ARG A 347 -11.38 26.08 7.00
C ARG A 347 -11.24 26.43 8.47
N MET A 348 -10.18 25.94 9.10
CA MET A 348 -9.86 26.24 10.51
C MET A 348 -9.10 27.56 10.66
N GLU A 349 -8.79 28.25 9.56
CA GLU A 349 -7.99 29.46 9.54
C GLU A 349 -6.63 29.31 10.24
N GLU A 350 -6.04 28.10 10.11
CA GLU A 350 -4.69 27.83 10.61
C GLU A 350 -3.64 28.53 9.74
N LEU A 351 -2.48 28.82 10.33
CA LEU A 351 -1.36 29.38 9.58
C LEU A 351 -0.92 28.38 8.50
N PRO A 352 -0.98 28.77 7.22
CA PRO A 352 -0.63 27.88 6.13
C PRO A 352 0.88 27.66 6.02
N GLY A 353 1.26 26.44 5.72
CA GLY A 353 2.59 26.08 5.25
C GLY A 353 2.73 26.28 3.73
N PRO A 354 3.79 25.72 3.10
CA PRO A 354 3.99 25.78 1.65
C PRO A 354 2.78 25.25 0.88
N ASP A 355 2.40 25.92 -0.20
CA ASP A 355 1.24 25.62 -1.04
C ASP A 355 -0.08 25.48 -0.27
N ALA A 356 -0.21 26.21 0.83
CA ALA A 356 -1.36 26.22 1.74
C ALA A 356 -1.68 24.84 2.39
N PHE A 357 -0.71 23.93 2.45
CA PHE A 357 -0.82 22.72 3.27
C PHE A 357 -0.62 23.05 4.76
N PRO A 358 -1.07 22.16 5.67
CA PRO A 358 -0.79 22.31 7.09
C PRO A 358 0.72 22.39 7.37
N MET A 359 1.14 23.21 8.33
CA MET A 359 2.56 23.33 8.70
C MET A 359 3.15 22.01 9.23
N ASP A 360 2.32 21.16 9.81
CA ASP A 360 2.68 19.86 10.36
C ASP A 360 2.49 18.69 9.39
N LEU A 361 2.27 18.96 8.09
CA LEU A 361 2.10 17.94 7.05
C LEU A 361 3.20 16.86 7.09
N SER A 362 4.45 17.26 7.30
CA SER A 362 5.58 16.34 7.43
C SER A 362 5.41 15.35 8.58
N SER A 363 4.96 15.83 9.74
CA SER A 363 4.71 15.00 10.92
C SER A 363 3.52 14.06 10.71
N ILE A 364 2.45 14.54 10.07
CA ILE A 364 1.27 13.72 9.78
C ILE A 364 1.64 12.57 8.84
N ILE A 365 2.35 12.85 7.75
CA ILE A 365 2.83 11.83 6.80
C ILE A 365 3.78 10.86 7.50
N SER A 366 4.73 11.34 8.28
CA SER A 366 5.70 10.52 9.00
C SER A 366 5.02 9.58 10.00
N ASN A 367 4.07 10.07 10.78
CA ASN A 367 3.33 9.26 11.74
C ASN A 367 2.49 8.18 11.06
N PHE A 368 1.89 8.50 9.93
CA PHE A 368 1.11 7.54 9.15
C PHE A 368 2.00 6.42 8.56
N TYR A 369 3.07 6.78 7.85
CA TYR A 369 4.02 5.81 7.30
C TYR A 369 4.70 4.99 8.40
N GLY A 370 4.93 5.57 9.57
CA GLY A 370 5.49 4.90 10.74
C GLY A 370 4.62 3.76 11.30
N ARG A 371 3.34 3.70 10.95
CA ARG A 371 2.45 2.59 11.35
C ARG A 371 2.71 1.31 10.56
N ALA A 372 3.20 1.41 9.31
CA ALA A 372 3.67 0.27 8.56
C ALA A 372 4.95 -0.31 9.16
N GLY A 373 5.29 -1.54 8.83
CA GLY A 373 6.57 -2.13 9.20
C GLY A 373 6.47 -3.61 9.56
N TYR A 374 7.63 -4.16 9.79
CA TYR A 374 7.84 -5.54 10.23
C TYR A 374 7.88 -5.59 11.76
N VAL A 375 7.12 -6.49 12.36
CA VAL A 375 7.03 -6.61 13.81
C VAL A 375 7.25 -8.03 14.27
N VAL A 376 7.77 -8.17 15.49
CA VAL A 376 7.82 -9.44 16.23
C VAL A 376 6.74 -9.39 17.29
N LEU A 377 5.83 -10.35 17.26
CA LEU A 377 4.71 -10.43 18.18
C LEU A 377 5.14 -11.00 19.54
N GLY A 378 4.29 -10.88 20.55
CA GLY A 378 4.57 -11.36 21.90
C GLY A 378 4.88 -12.87 21.99
N ASN A 379 4.36 -13.67 21.06
CA ASN A 379 4.63 -15.13 20.96
C ASN A 379 5.87 -15.49 20.12
N GLY A 380 6.60 -14.48 19.61
CA GLY A 380 7.78 -14.68 18.76
C GLY A 380 7.50 -14.82 17.27
N GLU A 381 6.22 -14.95 16.87
CA GLU A 381 5.82 -14.91 15.46
C GLU A 381 5.99 -13.51 14.88
N THR A 382 6.06 -13.43 13.56
CA THR A 382 6.29 -12.17 12.84
C THR A 382 5.11 -11.81 11.95
N GLY A 383 4.83 -10.53 11.85
CA GLY A 383 3.85 -9.97 10.93
C GLY A 383 4.39 -8.70 10.26
N SER A 384 3.82 -8.33 9.15
CA SER A 384 4.29 -7.16 8.42
C SER A 384 3.18 -6.39 7.72
N ILE A 385 3.37 -5.07 7.58
CA ILE A 385 2.62 -4.22 6.67
C ILE A 385 3.62 -3.56 5.73
N THR A 386 3.55 -3.91 4.46
CA THR A 386 4.25 -3.21 3.39
C THR A 386 3.31 -2.15 2.82
N PHE A 387 3.71 -0.89 2.88
CA PHE A 387 2.90 0.22 2.41
C PHE A 387 3.47 0.83 1.14
N ILE A 388 2.67 0.90 0.09
CA ILE A 388 3.01 1.56 -1.18
C ILE A 388 1.90 2.56 -1.52
N GLY A 389 2.22 3.85 -1.42
CA GLY A 389 1.33 4.94 -1.79
C GLY A 389 1.57 5.42 -3.22
N THR A 390 0.56 5.98 -3.88
CA THR A 390 0.77 6.77 -5.09
C THR A 390 0.62 8.25 -4.79
N VAL A 391 1.38 9.05 -5.50
CA VAL A 391 1.31 10.51 -5.46
C VAL A 391 1.07 11.01 -6.88
N SER A 392 0.11 11.93 -7.04
CA SER A 392 -0.18 12.58 -8.32
C SER A 392 0.19 14.06 -8.21
N PRO A 393 1.47 14.41 -8.40
CA PRO A 393 1.91 15.79 -8.25
C PRO A 393 1.30 16.66 -9.36
N ALA A 394 0.83 17.85 -8.98
CA ALA A 394 0.27 18.80 -9.91
C ALA A 394 1.31 19.21 -10.98
N GLY A 395 0.94 19.08 -12.26
CA GLY A 395 1.84 19.37 -13.37
C GLY A 395 3.09 18.48 -13.45
N GLY A 396 3.11 17.32 -12.76
CA GLY A 396 4.27 16.44 -12.72
C GLY A 396 5.44 16.96 -11.86
N ASN A 397 5.22 17.99 -11.06
CA ASN A 397 6.27 18.61 -10.25
C ASN A 397 6.60 17.77 -9.01
N LEU A 398 7.68 16.97 -9.08
CA LEU A 398 8.16 16.14 -7.97
C LEU A 398 8.72 16.93 -6.77
N LYS A 399 8.80 18.27 -6.86
CA LYS A 399 9.25 19.15 -5.76
C LYS A 399 8.08 19.75 -4.97
N GLU A 400 6.85 19.34 -5.27
CA GLU A 400 5.68 19.79 -4.50
C GLU A 400 5.70 19.22 -3.06
N PRO A 401 5.04 19.91 -2.08
CA PRO A 401 5.21 19.58 -0.66
C PRO A 401 4.87 18.13 -0.28
N VAL A 402 3.84 17.53 -0.88
CA VAL A 402 3.43 16.15 -0.55
C VAL A 402 4.51 15.16 -0.97
N THR A 403 5.01 15.29 -2.20
CA THR A 403 6.09 14.44 -2.72
C THR A 403 7.37 14.60 -1.90
N GLU A 404 7.79 15.83 -1.63
CA GLU A 404 9.00 16.10 -0.85
C GLU A 404 8.91 15.57 0.59
N ASN A 405 7.77 15.72 1.26
CA ASN A 405 7.59 15.19 2.61
C ASN A 405 7.50 13.66 2.60
N THR A 406 6.90 13.06 1.58
CA THR A 406 6.84 11.61 1.43
C THR A 406 8.23 11.01 1.17
N LYS A 407 9.07 11.65 0.36
CA LYS A 407 10.48 11.24 0.15
C LYS A 407 11.28 11.12 1.43
N LYS A 408 11.00 11.96 2.43
CA LYS A 408 11.73 11.95 3.71
C LYS A 408 11.45 10.71 4.55
N VAL A 409 10.28 10.10 4.37
CA VAL A 409 9.81 8.99 5.22
C VAL A 409 9.75 7.66 4.48
N ALA A 410 9.35 7.63 3.21
CA ALA A 410 9.34 6.42 2.39
C ALA A 410 10.77 6.03 2.00
N ARG A 411 11.07 4.73 2.09
CA ARG A 411 12.40 4.20 1.79
C ARG A 411 12.59 3.84 0.32
N CYS A 412 11.51 3.60 -0.40
CA CYS A 412 11.52 3.35 -1.84
C CYS A 412 10.79 4.46 -2.59
N PHE A 413 11.35 4.85 -3.72
CA PHE A 413 10.82 5.89 -4.59
C PHE A 413 10.83 5.39 -6.03
N TYR A 414 9.65 5.25 -6.62
CA TYR A 414 9.45 4.76 -7.99
C TYR A 414 8.86 5.87 -8.85
N ALA A 415 9.69 6.80 -9.30
CA ALA A 415 9.26 7.94 -10.09
C ALA A 415 8.80 7.51 -11.49
N LEU A 416 7.52 7.68 -11.80
CA LEU A 416 7.00 7.50 -13.14
C LEU A 416 7.22 8.76 -13.98
N GLU A 417 7.74 8.58 -15.18
CA GLU A 417 8.15 9.66 -16.07
C GLU A 417 7.29 9.68 -17.33
N GLN A 418 6.80 10.87 -17.71
CA GLN A 418 5.96 11.05 -18.89
C GLN A 418 6.70 10.71 -20.19
N ASP A 419 7.97 11.11 -20.31
CA ASP A 419 8.78 10.82 -21.49
C ASP A 419 8.93 9.31 -21.78
N ARG A 420 9.07 8.51 -20.71
CA ARG A 420 9.09 7.04 -20.83
C ARG A 420 7.74 6.50 -21.28
N ALA A 421 6.65 7.02 -20.72
CA ALA A 421 5.29 6.63 -21.08
C ALA A 421 4.97 6.99 -22.55
N ASP A 422 5.37 8.18 -23.01
CA ASP A 422 5.21 8.66 -24.39
C ASP A 422 5.99 7.77 -25.37
N LYS A 423 7.16 7.28 -24.97
CA LYS A 423 7.97 6.30 -25.70
C LYS A 423 7.49 4.86 -25.53
N LYS A 424 6.38 4.62 -24.84
CA LYS A 424 5.80 3.30 -24.52
C LYS A 424 6.76 2.35 -23.79
N ARG A 425 7.65 2.91 -22.96
CA ARG A 425 8.57 2.16 -22.11
C ARG A 425 7.92 1.91 -20.75
N TYR A 426 7.21 0.80 -20.61
CA TYR A 426 6.50 0.44 -19.38
C TYR A 426 7.15 -0.74 -18.63
N PRO A 427 7.14 -0.75 -17.29
CA PRO A 427 6.71 0.34 -16.40
C PRO A 427 7.53 1.61 -16.62
N ALA A 428 6.85 2.78 -16.62
CA ALA A 428 7.51 4.07 -16.93
C ALA A 428 8.37 4.61 -15.77
N VAL A 429 8.96 3.73 -14.98
CA VAL A 429 9.80 4.05 -13.83
C VAL A 429 11.13 4.61 -14.32
N ASN A 430 11.45 5.84 -13.90
CA ASN A 430 12.76 6.43 -14.17
C ASN A 430 13.84 5.72 -13.36
N PRO A 431 14.81 5.04 -13.98
CA PRO A 431 15.79 4.23 -13.26
C PRO A 431 16.85 5.05 -12.52
N ILE A 432 17.00 6.33 -12.89
CA ILE A 432 18.05 7.21 -12.35
C ILE A 432 17.51 7.96 -11.12
N ASP A 433 16.31 8.51 -11.21
CA ASP A 433 15.70 9.26 -10.11
C ASP A 433 15.06 8.36 -9.06
N SER A 434 14.71 7.13 -9.43
CA SER A 434 14.15 6.13 -8.50
C SER A 434 15.24 5.50 -7.64
N TYR A 435 14.88 5.15 -6.42
CA TYR A 435 15.81 4.52 -5.49
C TYR A 435 15.13 3.57 -4.50
N SER A 436 15.93 2.71 -3.89
CA SER A 436 15.60 1.95 -2.70
C SER A 436 16.72 2.11 -1.68
N LYS A 437 16.40 2.65 -0.51
CA LYS A 437 17.36 2.79 0.59
C LYS A 437 17.63 1.45 1.29
N TYR A 438 16.84 0.43 1.04
CA TYR A 438 17.04 -0.90 1.64
C TYR A 438 18.31 -1.58 1.15
N ILE A 439 18.79 -1.27 -0.05
CA ILE A 439 20.06 -1.79 -0.59
C ILE A 439 21.26 -1.40 0.29
N GLU A 440 21.18 -0.26 0.99
CA GLU A 440 22.24 0.27 1.83
C GLU A 440 22.30 -0.39 3.22
N TYR A 441 21.31 -1.22 3.58
CA TYR A 441 21.23 -1.81 4.91
C TYR A 441 22.01 -3.13 5.01
N PRO A 442 22.88 -3.30 6.02
CA PRO A 442 23.66 -4.52 6.21
C PRO A 442 22.80 -5.78 6.33
N GLU A 443 21.64 -5.67 6.98
CA GLU A 443 20.71 -6.79 7.17
C GLU A 443 20.12 -7.27 5.84
N PHE A 444 19.84 -6.34 4.92
CA PHE A 444 19.37 -6.66 3.57
C PHE A 444 20.48 -7.29 2.74
N GLU A 445 21.71 -6.76 2.81
CA GLU A 445 22.87 -7.32 2.13
C GLU A 445 23.11 -8.76 2.55
N GLU A 446 23.07 -9.05 3.84
CA GLU A 446 23.24 -10.42 4.38
C GLU A 446 22.11 -11.35 3.92
N TYR A 447 20.87 -10.85 3.89
CA TYR A 447 19.73 -11.61 3.36
C TYR A 447 19.93 -11.98 1.89
N ILE A 448 20.35 -11.03 1.05
CA ILE A 448 20.60 -11.24 -0.37
C ILE A 448 21.75 -12.23 -0.60
N LYS A 449 22.84 -12.12 0.15
CA LYS A 449 23.98 -13.07 0.08
C LYS A 449 23.56 -14.49 0.38
N THR A 450 22.66 -14.66 1.34
CA THR A 450 22.19 -15.98 1.79
C THR A 450 21.15 -16.60 0.85
N HIS A 451 20.26 -15.80 0.28
CA HIS A 451 19.08 -16.27 -0.46
C HIS A 451 19.23 -16.18 -1.98
N ILE A 452 20.11 -15.31 -2.47
CA ILE A 452 20.38 -15.15 -3.91
C ILE A 452 21.86 -15.43 -4.16
N ASN A 453 22.71 -14.40 -4.05
CA ASN A 453 24.16 -14.54 -4.15
C ASN A 453 24.88 -13.30 -3.61
N GLY A 454 26.21 -13.41 -3.38
CA GLY A 454 27.03 -12.32 -2.84
C GLY A 454 27.37 -11.20 -3.83
N GLU A 455 27.12 -11.38 -5.13
CA GLU A 455 27.48 -10.42 -6.20
C GLU A 455 26.29 -9.56 -6.63
N TRP A 456 25.06 -9.90 -6.22
CA TRP A 456 23.83 -9.28 -6.66
C TRP A 456 23.84 -7.75 -6.52
N ILE A 457 24.11 -7.22 -5.34
CA ILE A 457 24.12 -5.78 -5.06
C ILE A 457 25.19 -5.05 -5.89
N GLY A 458 26.36 -5.65 -6.06
CA GLY A 458 27.40 -5.12 -6.92
C GLY A 458 26.95 -5.00 -8.38
N LYS A 459 26.30 -6.03 -8.91
CA LYS A 459 25.76 -6.06 -10.27
C LYS A 459 24.62 -5.04 -10.46
N VAL A 460 23.76 -4.89 -9.49
CA VAL A 460 22.69 -3.86 -9.51
C VAL A 460 23.28 -2.45 -9.55
N ASN A 461 24.30 -2.17 -8.74
CA ASN A 461 24.98 -0.88 -8.76
C ASN A 461 25.69 -0.63 -10.10
N GLU A 462 26.28 -1.65 -10.69
CA GLU A 462 26.87 -1.54 -12.03
C GLU A 462 25.83 -1.18 -13.09
N ILE A 463 24.66 -1.83 -13.09
CA ILE A 463 23.55 -1.50 -14.00
C ILE A 463 23.14 -0.04 -13.85
N LYS A 464 22.97 0.45 -12.63
CA LYS A 464 22.60 1.85 -12.37
C LYS A 464 23.65 2.83 -12.93
N ASN A 465 24.92 2.53 -12.75
CA ASN A 465 26.01 3.34 -13.28
C ASN A 465 26.02 3.33 -14.83
N ARG A 466 25.75 2.19 -15.45
CA ARG A 466 25.66 2.08 -16.90
C ARG A 466 24.47 2.85 -17.48
N LEU A 467 23.33 2.80 -16.82
CA LEU A 467 22.15 3.60 -17.20
C LEU A 467 22.42 5.09 -17.09
N GLN A 468 23.07 5.54 -16.02
CA GLN A 468 23.49 6.92 -15.87
C GLN A 468 24.43 7.37 -17.00
N ARG A 469 25.44 6.55 -17.29
CA ARG A 469 26.39 6.83 -18.37
C ARG A 469 25.71 6.85 -19.75
N GLY A 470 24.77 5.94 -19.98
CA GLY A 470 23.97 5.92 -21.21
C GLY A 470 23.15 7.19 -21.41
N LYS A 471 22.55 7.73 -20.34
CA LYS A 471 21.84 9.00 -20.37
C LYS A 471 22.75 10.17 -20.74
N GLU A 472 23.93 10.26 -20.14
CA GLU A 472 24.91 11.30 -20.45
C GLU A 472 25.33 11.27 -21.93
N ILE A 473 25.55 10.06 -22.47
CA ILE A 473 25.90 9.88 -23.88
C ILE A 473 24.70 10.24 -24.79
N ALA A 474 23.48 9.86 -24.42
CA ALA A 474 22.30 10.24 -25.18
C ALA A 474 22.14 11.76 -25.28
N GLU A 475 22.44 12.51 -24.21
CA GLU A 475 22.46 13.96 -24.22
C GLU A 475 23.54 14.51 -25.18
N GLN A 476 24.73 13.91 -25.21
CA GLN A 476 25.79 14.27 -26.15
C GLN A 476 25.39 14.02 -27.60
N ILE A 477 24.79 12.84 -27.89
CA ILE A 477 24.28 12.51 -29.24
C ILE A 477 23.20 13.52 -29.66
N ASN A 478 22.32 13.92 -28.78
CA ASN A 478 21.27 14.92 -29.07
C ASN A 478 21.85 16.30 -29.43
N ILE A 479 22.99 16.67 -28.85
CA ILE A 479 23.65 17.97 -29.09
C ILE A 479 24.54 17.93 -30.34
N LEU A 480 25.33 16.87 -30.50
CA LEU A 480 26.38 16.79 -31.51
C LEU A 480 25.96 16.04 -32.79
N GLY A 481 24.85 15.29 -32.73
CA GLY A 481 24.44 14.35 -33.76
C GLY A 481 25.23 13.03 -33.69
N ASP A 482 24.71 12.00 -34.33
CA ASP A 482 25.30 10.64 -34.32
C ASP A 482 26.74 10.62 -34.83
N ASP A 483 27.03 11.34 -35.92
CA ASP A 483 28.36 11.44 -36.51
C ASP A 483 29.37 12.24 -35.65
N GLY A 484 28.88 13.04 -34.74
CA GLY A 484 29.71 13.87 -33.84
C GLY A 484 30.23 13.14 -32.60
N VAL A 485 29.80 11.89 -32.40
CA VAL A 485 30.12 11.09 -31.21
C VAL A 485 30.93 9.85 -31.63
N PRO A 486 32.00 9.48 -30.88
CA PRO A 486 32.79 8.26 -31.18
C PRO A 486 31.95 6.99 -31.17
N VAL A 487 32.28 6.02 -32.01
CA VAL A 487 31.57 4.72 -32.12
C VAL A 487 31.51 3.98 -30.79
N GLU A 488 32.57 4.03 -29.99
CA GLU A 488 32.63 3.41 -28.66
C GLU A 488 31.56 3.98 -27.68
N TYR A 489 31.20 5.25 -27.84
CA TYR A 489 30.12 5.86 -27.05
C TYR A 489 28.75 5.35 -27.50
N HIS A 490 28.56 5.11 -28.79
CA HIS A 490 27.36 4.43 -29.30
C HIS A 490 27.25 3.01 -28.76
N VAL A 491 28.34 2.24 -28.67
CA VAL A 491 28.35 0.92 -28.02
C VAL A 491 27.92 1.03 -26.56
N THR A 492 28.45 1.98 -25.81
CA THR A 492 28.10 2.21 -24.39
C THR A 492 26.63 2.60 -24.26
N PHE A 493 26.13 3.50 -25.12
CA PHE A 493 24.71 3.88 -25.16
C PHE A 493 23.80 2.68 -25.42
N TRP A 494 24.11 1.85 -26.43
CA TRP A 494 23.28 0.70 -26.78
C TRP A 494 23.36 -0.43 -25.76
N LYS A 495 24.44 -0.59 -25.02
CA LYS A 495 24.48 -1.45 -23.83
C LYS A 495 23.53 -0.94 -22.74
N SER A 496 23.42 0.37 -22.55
CA SER A 496 22.42 0.95 -21.66
C SER A 496 20.98 0.73 -22.14
N GLU A 497 20.73 0.86 -23.46
CA GLU A 497 19.43 0.54 -24.06
C GLU A 497 19.09 -0.95 -23.91
N LEU A 498 20.06 -1.85 -24.01
CA LEU A 498 19.86 -3.28 -23.76
C LEU A 498 19.37 -3.53 -22.32
N ILE A 499 19.99 -2.87 -21.34
CA ILE A 499 19.55 -2.92 -19.93
C ILE A 499 18.11 -2.43 -19.80
N ASP A 500 17.79 -1.29 -20.39
CA ASP A 500 16.45 -0.69 -20.33
C ASP A 500 15.39 -1.62 -20.92
N PHE A 501 15.61 -2.11 -22.14
CA PHE A 501 14.62 -2.95 -22.84
C PHE A 501 14.44 -4.35 -22.25
N VAL A 502 15.46 -4.90 -21.61
CA VAL A 502 15.41 -6.30 -21.13
C VAL A 502 15.11 -6.39 -19.62
N ILE A 503 15.67 -5.49 -18.83
CA ILE A 503 15.49 -5.51 -17.36
C ILE A 503 14.36 -4.56 -16.94
N LEU A 504 14.38 -3.30 -17.39
CA LEU A 504 13.45 -2.30 -16.88
C LEU A 504 12.05 -2.40 -17.48
N GLN A 505 11.95 -2.72 -18.77
CA GLN A 505 10.66 -2.86 -19.44
C GLN A 505 10.10 -4.27 -19.24
N GLN A 506 8.81 -4.33 -18.97
CA GLN A 506 8.07 -5.55 -18.70
C GLN A 506 6.62 -5.38 -19.11
N ASP A 507 6.07 -6.35 -19.84
CA ASP A 507 4.68 -6.32 -20.28
C ASP A 507 3.77 -6.89 -19.18
N ALA A 508 3.02 -6.01 -18.53
CA ALA A 508 2.08 -6.38 -17.45
C ALA A 508 0.86 -7.18 -17.94
N PHE A 509 0.62 -7.22 -19.25
CA PHE A 509 -0.52 -7.91 -19.88
C PHE A 509 -0.15 -9.24 -20.52
N ASP A 510 1.12 -9.55 -20.65
CA ASP A 510 1.58 -10.86 -21.13
C ASP A 510 1.55 -11.89 -20.00
N GLU A 511 1.13 -13.12 -20.29
CA GLU A 511 1.01 -14.17 -19.27
C GLU A 511 2.35 -14.62 -18.68
N ILE A 512 3.43 -14.49 -19.42
CA ILE A 512 4.77 -14.94 -19.02
C ILE A 512 5.60 -13.78 -18.51
N ASP A 513 5.69 -12.69 -19.30
CA ASP A 513 6.55 -11.55 -18.97
C ASP A 513 6.03 -10.74 -17.76
N ALA A 514 4.72 -10.75 -17.50
CA ALA A 514 4.13 -10.02 -16.37
C ALA A 514 4.72 -10.42 -15.01
N VAL A 515 5.21 -11.65 -14.88
CA VAL A 515 5.78 -12.21 -13.63
C VAL A 515 7.16 -12.78 -13.91
N THR A 516 8.16 -12.20 -13.29
CA THR A 516 9.53 -12.74 -13.37
C THR A 516 9.98 -13.21 -11.98
N PRO A 517 10.03 -14.54 -11.73
CA PRO A 517 10.55 -15.07 -10.46
C PRO A 517 12.02 -14.69 -10.24
N MET A 518 12.47 -14.63 -8.99
CA MET A 518 13.83 -14.19 -8.64
C MET A 518 14.93 -15.01 -9.32
N GLU A 519 14.77 -16.32 -9.46
CA GLU A 519 15.72 -17.18 -10.18
C GLU A 519 15.93 -16.71 -11.63
N ARG A 520 14.83 -16.32 -12.29
CA ARG A 520 14.88 -15.79 -13.66
C ARG A 520 15.45 -14.39 -13.71
N GLN A 521 15.15 -13.56 -12.73
CA GLN A 521 15.74 -12.21 -12.62
C GLN A 521 17.25 -12.29 -12.44
N GLU A 522 17.74 -13.24 -11.66
CA GLU A 522 19.17 -13.51 -11.50
C GLU A 522 19.82 -13.95 -12.81
N ASP A 523 19.20 -14.85 -13.56
CA ASP A 523 19.71 -15.31 -14.88
C ASP A 523 19.77 -14.14 -15.88
N ILE A 524 18.73 -13.31 -15.95
CA ILE A 524 18.69 -12.12 -16.81
C ILE A 524 19.78 -11.13 -16.41
N LEU A 525 19.93 -10.84 -15.11
CA LEU A 525 20.92 -9.91 -14.61
C LEU A 525 22.35 -10.36 -14.95
N ASN A 526 22.66 -11.64 -14.72
CA ASN A 526 23.96 -12.22 -15.03
C ASN A 526 24.24 -12.14 -16.53
N MET A 527 23.30 -12.56 -17.37
CA MET A 527 23.42 -12.53 -18.81
C MET A 527 23.69 -11.11 -19.35
N ILE A 528 22.95 -10.12 -18.87
CA ILE A 528 23.11 -8.72 -19.32
C ILE A 528 24.44 -8.14 -18.83
N ILE A 529 24.86 -8.41 -17.61
CA ILE A 529 26.16 -7.96 -17.10
C ILE A 529 27.30 -8.58 -17.90
N ASP A 530 27.24 -9.87 -18.21
CA ASP A 530 28.25 -10.54 -19.03
C ASP A 530 28.38 -9.91 -20.42
N ILE A 531 27.27 -9.62 -21.08
CA ILE A 531 27.25 -8.89 -22.36
C ILE A 531 27.85 -7.48 -22.22
N CYS A 532 27.54 -6.80 -21.14
CA CYS A 532 28.08 -5.46 -20.86
C CYS A 532 29.61 -5.47 -20.67
N HIS A 533 30.19 -6.55 -20.18
CA HIS A 533 31.65 -6.71 -20.03
C HIS A 533 32.34 -7.10 -21.32
N MET A 534 31.63 -7.62 -22.32
CA MET A 534 32.23 -7.99 -23.58
C MET A 534 32.61 -6.75 -24.42
N GLU A 535 33.69 -6.84 -25.14
CA GLU A 535 34.11 -5.84 -26.13
C GLU A 535 33.61 -6.23 -27.51
N PHE A 536 33.13 -5.22 -28.27
CA PHE A 536 32.62 -5.38 -29.60
C PHE A 536 33.24 -4.34 -30.53
N GLU A 537 33.61 -4.75 -31.76
CA GLU A 537 34.20 -3.87 -32.76
C GLU A 537 33.19 -3.58 -33.88
N PHE A 538 33.06 -2.29 -34.24
CA PHE A 538 32.18 -1.79 -35.27
C PHE A 538 32.87 -0.68 -36.08
N ASP A 539 32.55 -0.59 -37.35
CA ASP A 539 33.09 0.44 -38.24
C ASP A 539 32.34 1.77 -38.14
N ASN A 540 31.05 1.74 -37.79
CA ASN A 540 30.20 2.93 -37.70
C ASN A 540 29.02 2.72 -36.75
N PHE A 541 28.35 3.81 -36.39
CA PHE A 541 27.24 3.80 -35.41
C PHE A 541 25.98 3.07 -35.91
N ASN A 542 25.74 2.99 -37.25
CA ASN A 542 24.60 2.27 -37.80
C ASN A 542 24.74 0.75 -37.56
N GLU A 543 25.96 0.22 -37.70
CA GLU A 543 26.23 -1.18 -37.39
C GLU A 543 26.01 -1.49 -35.91
N VAL A 544 26.44 -0.60 -35.03
CA VAL A 544 26.18 -0.71 -33.57
C VAL A 544 24.68 -0.80 -33.33
N MET A 545 23.93 0.16 -33.86
CA MET A 545 22.49 0.22 -33.70
C MET A 545 21.79 -1.05 -34.19
N ASP A 546 22.09 -1.49 -35.40
CA ASP A 546 21.44 -2.68 -36.00
C ASP A 546 21.78 -3.96 -35.24
N TYR A 547 23.01 -4.10 -34.79
CA TYR A 547 23.45 -5.23 -33.98
C TYR A 547 22.73 -5.31 -32.64
N PHE A 548 22.73 -4.22 -31.87
CA PHE A 548 22.08 -4.20 -30.57
C PHE A 548 20.54 -4.30 -30.66
N LYS A 549 19.92 -3.77 -31.73
CA LYS A 549 18.49 -3.97 -31.96
C LYS A 549 18.14 -5.46 -32.17
N LYS A 550 18.98 -6.20 -32.91
CA LYS A 550 18.82 -7.67 -33.07
C LYS A 550 18.96 -8.36 -31.70
N MET A 551 19.98 -8.00 -30.93
CA MET A 551 20.23 -8.55 -29.60
C MET A 551 19.06 -8.29 -28.65
N ILE A 552 18.58 -7.04 -28.56
CA ILE A 552 17.41 -6.65 -27.76
C ILE A 552 16.19 -7.47 -28.17
N ASN A 553 15.94 -7.64 -29.47
CA ASN A 553 14.80 -8.41 -29.93
C ASN A 553 14.87 -9.89 -29.49
N ILE A 554 16.03 -10.53 -29.58
CA ILE A 554 16.22 -11.90 -29.10
C ILE A 554 15.98 -11.98 -27.60
N CYS A 555 16.55 -11.08 -26.81
CA CYS A 555 16.36 -11.05 -25.35
C CYS A 555 14.89 -10.80 -24.97
N LYS A 556 14.17 -9.96 -25.72
CA LYS A 556 12.72 -9.76 -25.52
C LYS A 556 11.93 -11.04 -25.81
N GLN A 557 12.25 -11.76 -26.87
CA GLN A 557 11.61 -13.06 -27.15
C GLN A 557 11.89 -14.07 -26.02
N MET A 558 13.09 -14.05 -25.44
CA MET A 558 13.37 -14.83 -24.24
C MET A 558 12.44 -14.46 -23.09
N ASN A 559 12.19 -13.17 -22.85
CA ASN A 559 11.30 -12.71 -21.78
C ASN A 559 9.84 -13.17 -21.99
N TYR A 560 9.37 -13.26 -23.22
CA TYR A 560 8.04 -13.78 -23.56
C TYR A 560 7.97 -15.32 -23.59
N SER A 561 9.09 -16.01 -23.53
CA SER A 561 9.15 -17.48 -23.54
C SER A 561 9.18 -18.02 -22.10
N LYS A 562 8.63 -19.22 -21.90
CA LYS A 562 8.63 -19.88 -20.60
C LYS A 562 10.07 -20.20 -20.18
N PHE A 563 10.46 -19.80 -18.97
CA PHE A 563 11.83 -19.98 -18.47
C PHE A 563 12.29 -21.45 -18.56
N LYS A 564 13.48 -21.68 -19.08
CA LYS A 564 14.08 -23.01 -19.32
C LYS A 564 13.28 -23.92 -20.26
N SER A 565 12.37 -23.37 -21.09
CA SER A 565 11.72 -24.12 -22.16
C SER A 565 12.64 -24.31 -23.38
N GLU A 566 12.29 -25.23 -24.29
CA GLU A 566 13.02 -25.39 -25.56
C GLU A 566 13.07 -24.10 -26.38
N GLU A 567 11.99 -23.33 -26.37
CA GLU A 567 11.91 -22.03 -27.04
C GLU A 567 12.87 -21.02 -26.41
N TYR A 568 12.89 -20.93 -25.09
CA TYR A 568 13.82 -20.07 -24.32
C TYR A 568 15.26 -20.42 -24.64
N GLU A 569 15.63 -21.70 -24.59
CA GLU A 569 16.97 -22.18 -24.88
C GLU A 569 17.34 -21.97 -26.39
N GLY A 570 16.35 -22.06 -27.26
CA GLY A 570 16.53 -21.74 -28.69
C GLY A 570 16.92 -20.27 -28.91
N PHE A 571 16.26 -19.34 -28.26
CA PHE A 571 16.63 -17.92 -28.31
C PHE A 571 17.97 -17.65 -27.62
N ARG A 572 18.25 -18.33 -26.51
CA ARG A 572 19.56 -18.23 -25.84
C ARG A 572 20.71 -18.64 -26.73
N LYS A 573 20.52 -19.70 -27.52
CA LYS A 573 21.50 -20.14 -28.53
C LYS A 573 21.67 -19.11 -29.64
N GLN A 574 20.58 -18.55 -30.18
CA GLN A 574 20.65 -17.47 -31.18
C GLN A 574 21.40 -16.23 -30.62
N LEU A 575 21.20 -15.90 -29.35
CA LEU A 575 21.94 -14.83 -28.70
C LEU A 575 23.44 -15.11 -28.64
N GLN A 576 23.82 -16.33 -28.28
CA GLN A 576 25.22 -16.75 -28.27
C GLN A 576 25.87 -16.71 -29.66
N GLU A 577 25.17 -17.20 -30.69
CA GLU A 577 25.62 -17.13 -32.07
C GLU A 577 25.83 -15.66 -32.50
N LEU A 578 24.89 -14.76 -32.18
CA LEU A 578 25.03 -13.33 -32.47
C LEU A 578 26.23 -12.70 -31.77
N ILE A 579 26.48 -13.07 -30.50
CA ILE A 579 27.62 -12.56 -29.71
C ILE A 579 28.95 -13.00 -30.37
N GLU A 580 29.06 -14.24 -30.78
CA GLU A 580 30.29 -14.78 -31.41
C GLU A 580 30.61 -14.09 -32.77
N GLU A 581 29.62 -13.51 -33.46
CA GLU A 581 29.83 -12.79 -34.73
C GLU A 581 30.67 -11.51 -34.58
N ARG A 582 30.62 -10.84 -33.44
CA ARG A 582 31.22 -9.50 -33.24
C ARG A 582 32.02 -9.35 -31.95
N LYS A 583 32.23 -10.42 -31.19
CA LYS A 583 33.08 -10.43 -30.01
C LYS A 583 34.52 -10.19 -30.42
N ALA A 584 35.14 -9.14 -29.83
CA ALA A 584 36.55 -8.78 -30.08
C ALA A 584 37.54 -9.76 -29.43
#